data_cf7a4444d175890acfa5501a8188cfb0
#
_entry.id   cf7a4444d175890acfa5501a8188cfb0
#
_cell.length_a   1.000
_cell.length_b   1.000
_cell.length_c   1.000
_cell.angle_alpha   90.00
_cell.angle_beta   90.00
_cell.angle_gamma   90.00
#
_symmetry.space_group_name_H-M   'P 1'
#
loop_
_entity.id
_entity.type
_entity.pdbx_description
1 polymer ?
#
loop_
_entity_poly.entity_id
_entity_poly.type
_entity_poly.pdbx_seq_one_letter_code
_entity_poly.pdbx_strand_id
1 'polypeptide(L)'
;MTVQALRERRIDTLAGLLDAYGREIQGVAYLILRDKALAEDVTIETLLTAFDRGGSIRDESALRPWLLRVATNKALSVRRSGARVINLAVLPDSIDGGDLATESSDRVVILQAVGALPIQMRAAVVLRYYADLPVEAVAAALGKSPNTIKAQLQTALDRLRRTLSDPALAAGETSHA
;
A
#
# COMPACT_ATOMS: atom_id res chain seq x y z
N MET A 1 19.76 -8.52 1.25
CA MET A 1 19.74 -8.53 2.73
C MET A 1 19.13 -9.84 3.19
N THR A 2 19.76 -10.57 4.10
CA THR A 2 19.38 -11.92 4.46
C THR A 2 18.56 -11.95 5.76
N VAL A 3 17.63 -12.91 5.87
CA VAL A 3 16.91 -13.21 7.12
C VAL A 3 17.88 -13.49 8.28
N GLN A 4 19.10 -13.94 7.96
CA GLN A 4 20.17 -14.14 8.94
C GLN A 4 20.56 -12.82 9.66
N ALA A 5 20.66 -11.70 8.93
CA ALA A 5 20.97 -10.40 9.52
C ALA A 5 19.88 -9.92 10.50
N LEU A 6 18.61 -10.27 10.23
CA LEU A 6 17.49 -9.99 11.15
C LEU A 6 17.60 -10.79 12.45
N ARG A 7 18.11 -12.01 12.41
CA ARG A 7 18.33 -12.84 13.61
C ARG A 7 19.42 -12.29 14.51
N GLU A 8 20.43 -11.67 13.91
CA GLU A 8 21.58 -11.08 14.62
C GLU A 8 21.26 -9.71 15.24
N ARG A 9 20.11 -9.10 14.92
CA ARG A 9 19.61 -7.83 15.46
C ARG A 9 20.65 -6.68 15.43
N ARG A 10 21.44 -6.62 14.34
CA ARG A 10 22.42 -5.55 14.19
C ARG A 10 21.72 -4.28 13.73
N ILE A 11 22.20 -3.12 14.20
CA ILE A 11 21.66 -1.80 13.80
C ILE A 11 21.70 -1.61 12.27
N ASP A 12 22.78 -2.08 11.62
CA ASP A 12 22.93 -2.05 10.17
C ASP A 12 21.79 -2.78 9.42
N THR A 13 21.13 -3.71 10.11
CA THR A 13 20.00 -4.47 9.55
C THR A 13 18.78 -3.59 9.32
N LEU A 14 18.52 -2.60 10.20
CA LEU A 14 17.40 -1.68 10.04
C LEU A 14 17.63 -0.75 8.85
N ALA A 15 18.84 -0.24 8.67
CA ALA A 15 19.20 0.55 7.49
C ALA A 15 19.05 -0.27 6.21
N GLY A 16 19.55 -1.51 6.20
CA GLY A 16 19.38 -2.41 5.06
C GLY A 16 17.93 -2.78 4.74
N LEU A 17 17.04 -2.87 5.76
CA LEU A 17 15.61 -3.04 5.54
C LEU A 17 14.99 -1.81 4.89
N LEU A 18 15.36 -0.62 5.39
CA LEU A 18 14.88 0.64 4.84
C LEU A 18 15.29 0.79 3.37
N ASP A 19 16.55 0.53 3.06
CA ASP A 19 17.09 0.62 1.70
C ASP A 19 16.41 -0.38 0.74
N ALA A 20 16.21 -1.63 1.22
CA ALA A 20 15.66 -2.69 0.37
C ALA A 20 14.13 -2.62 0.19
N TYR A 21 13.39 -2.23 1.22
CA TYR A 21 11.92 -2.36 1.26
C TYR A 21 11.18 -1.07 1.63
N GLY A 22 11.88 -0.06 2.16
CA GLY A 22 11.25 1.14 2.69
C GLY A 22 10.36 1.85 1.67
N ARG A 23 10.86 2.01 0.45
CA ARG A 23 10.16 2.65 -0.66
C ARG A 23 8.88 1.91 -1.06
N GLU A 24 8.93 0.59 -1.13
CA GLU A 24 7.78 -0.24 -1.48
C GLU A 24 6.72 -0.22 -0.36
N ILE A 25 7.15 -0.36 0.90
CA ILE A 25 6.27 -0.30 2.07
C ILE A 25 5.56 1.05 2.13
N GLN A 26 6.30 2.15 1.95
CA GLN A 26 5.74 3.50 1.94
C GLN A 26 4.75 3.70 0.81
N GLY A 27 5.07 3.21 -0.40
CA GLY A 27 4.16 3.25 -1.54
C GLY A 27 2.85 2.52 -1.29
N VAL A 28 2.90 1.29 -0.76
CA VAL A 28 1.71 0.51 -0.39
C VAL A 28 0.89 1.24 0.69
N ALA A 29 1.54 1.71 1.77
CA ALA A 29 0.87 2.43 2.84
C ALA A 29 0.21 3.72 2.33
N TYR A 30 0.92 4.49 1.51
CA TYR A 30 0.40 5.73 0.92
C TYR A 30 -0.81 5.47 0.01
N LEU A 31 -0.73 4.50 -0.89
CA LEU A 31 -1.83 4.18 -1.79
C LEU A 31 -3.09 3.72 -1.04
N ILE A 32 -2.93 3.07 0.11
CA ILE A 32 -4.03 2.65 0.98
C ILE A 32 -4.59 3.83 1.78
N LEU A 33 -3.72 4.62 2.42
CA LEU A 33 -4.11 5.66 3.38
C LEU A 33 -4.44 7.00 2.71
N ARG A 34 -3.78 7.32 1.60
CA ARG A 34 -3.84 8.63 0.92
C ARG A 34 -3.38 9.78 1.83
N ASP A 35 -2.45 9.48 2.71
CA ASP A 35 -1.85 10.42 3.65
C ASP A 35 -0.35 10.09 3.79
N LYS A 36 0.50 11.07 3.47
CA LYS A 36 1.96 10.89 3.44
C LYS A 36 2.52 10.67 4.84
N ALA A 37 2.10 11.46 5.81
CA ALA A 37 2.58 11.37 7.18
C ALA A 37 2.22 10.02 7.81
N LEU A 38 0.96 9.58 7.65
CA LEU A 38 0.54 8.27 8.12
C LEU A 38 1.26 7.12 7.40
N ALA A 39 1.58 7.28 6.11
CA ALA A 39 2.34 6.29 5.38
C ALA A 39 3.79 6.19 5.86
N GLU A 40 4.42 7.30 6.22
CA GLU A 40 5.75 7.35 6.83
C GLU A 40 5.74 6.64 8.20
N ASP A 41 4.77 6.95 9.05
CA ASP A 41 4.60 6.30 10.36
C ASP A 41 4.43 4.79 10.22
N VAL A 42 3.54 4.34 9.32
CA VAL A 42 3.33 2.92 9.02
C VAL A 42 4.61 2.26 8.52
N THR A 43 5.41 2.96 7.72
CA THR A 43 6.68 2.44 7.21
C THR A 43 7.66 2.21 8.35
N ILE A 44 7.88 3.22 9.19
CA ILE A 44 8.78 3.12 10.35
C ILE A 44 8.34 1.99 11.27
N GLU A 45 7.06 1.95 11.64
CA GLU A 45 6.53 0.89 12.51
C GLU A 45 6.63 -0.51 11.90
N THR A 46 6.52 -0.63 10.57
CA THR A 46 6.68 -1.91 9.87
C THR A 46 8.13 -2.38 9.95
N LEU A 47 9.09 -1.48 9.71
CA LEU A 47 10.52 -1.79 9.79
C LEU A 47 10.94 -2.15 11.23
N LEU A 48 10.43 -1.45 12.23
CA LEU A 48 10.66 -1.80 13.64
C LEU A 48 10.07 -3.18 13.98
N THR A 49 8.86 -3.47 13.49
CA THR A 49 8.25 -4.80 13.67
C THR A 49 9.07 -5.89 12.98
N ALA A 50 9.66 -5.59 11.82
CA ALA A 50 10.54 -6.52 11.11
C ALA A 50 11.84 -6.75 11.88
N PHE A 51 12.42 -5.72 12.44
CA PHE A 51 13.62 -5.83 13.27
C PHE A 51 13.37 -6.70 14.52
N ASP A 52 12.20 -6.54 15.15
CA ASP A 52 11.86 -7.29 16.37
C ASP A 52 11.46 -8.74 16.10
N ARG A 53 10.71 -9.00 15.04
CA ARG A 53 10.02 -10.28 14.79
C ARG A 53 10.47 -10.99 13.52
N GLY A 54 11.16 -10.31 12.61
CA GLY A 54 11.57 -10.86 11.30
C GLY A 54 12.53 -12.05 11.42
N GLY A 55 13.29 -12.16 12.52
CA GLY A 55 14.17 -13.29 12.78
C GLY A 55 13.47 -14.66 12.87
N SER A 56 12.15 -14.69 13.05
CA SER A 56 11.34 -15.92 13.05
C SER A 56 11.03 -16.42 11.62
N ILE A 57 11.23 -15.60 10.61
CA ILE A 57 11.02 -15.96 9.20
C ILE A 57 12.12 -16.94 8.80
N ARG A 58 11.73 -18.09 8.26
CA ARG A 58 12.68 -19.16 7.89
C ARG A 58 13.18 -19.03 6.46
N ASP A 59 12.34 -18.49 5.59
CA ASP A 59 12.59 -18.38 4.16
C ASP A 59 12.69 -16.90 3.76
N GLU A 60 13.78 -16.55 3.08
CA GLU A 60 14.04 -15.19 2.62
C GLU A 60 12.98 -14.70 1.63
N SER A 61 12.43 -15.59 0.82
CA SER A 61 11.34 -15.28 -0.12
C SER A 61 10.04 -14.90 0.58
N ALA A 62 9.84 -15.32 1.83
CA ALA A 62 8.68 -14.99 2.64
C ALA A 62 8.78 -13.60 3.30
N LEU A 63 9.97 -12.98 3.34
CA LEU A 63 10.19 -11.71 4.04
C LEU A 63 9.40 -10.57 3.40
N ARG A 64 9.50 -10.40 2.08
CA ARG A 64 8.80 -9.33 1.36
C ARG A 64 7.25 -9.44 1.51
N PRO A 65 6.60 -10.58 1.23
CA PRO A 65 5.16 -10.72 1.47
C PRO A 65 4.76 -10.48 2.92
N TRP A 66 5.59 -10.90 3.87
CA TRP A 66 5.34 -10.68 5.28
C TRP A 66 5.40 -9.19 5.66
N LEU A 67 6.40 -8.44 5.18
CA LEU A 67 6.50 -6.99 5.36
C LEU A 67 5.27 -6.25 4.82
N LEU A 68 4.85 -6.58 3.60
CA LEU A 68 3.68 -5.98 2.96
C LEU A 68 2.38 -6.32 3.72
N ARG A 69 2.27 -7.52 4.26
CA ARG A 69 1.17 -7.91 5.16
C ARG A 69 1.16 -7.06 6.43
N VAL A 70 2.32 -6.87 7.08
CA VAL A 70 2.43 -6.05 8.31
C VAL A 70 2.04 -4.60 8.00
N ALA A 71 2.60 -4.00 6.94
CA ALA A 71 2.30 -2.64 6.51
C ALA A 71 0.81 -2.44 6.22
N THR A 72 0.21 -3.36 5.45
CA THR A 72 -1.21 -3.30 5.11
C THR A 72 -2.10 -3.38 6.34
N ASN A 73 -1.81 -4.30 7.27
CA ASN A 73 -2.59 -4.45 8.50
C ASN A 73 -2.48 -3.20 9.39
N LYS A 74 -1.30 -2.60 9.50
CA LYS A 74 -1.11 -1.33 10.21
C LYS A 74 -1.89 -0.20 9.53
N ALA A 75 -1.80 -0.03 8.22
CA ALA A 75 -2.55 0.97 7.46
C ALA A 75 -4.07 0.82 7.66
N LEU A 76 -4.60 -0.39 7.57
CA LEU A 76 -6.01 -0.67 7.81
C LEU A 76 -6.42 -0.42 9.28
N SER A 77 -5.52 -0.64 10.24
CA SER A 77 -5.76 -0.36 11.66
C SER A 77 -5.83 1.14 11.94
N VAL A 78 -4.88 1.92 11.43
CA VAL A 78 -4.87 3.39 11.51
C VAL A 78 -6.20 3.98 11.02
N ARG A 79 -6.70 3.47 9.90
CA ARG A 79 -7.97 3.91 9.33
C ARG A 79 -9.19 3.57 10.20
N ARG A 80 -9.17 2.41 10.87
CA ARG A 80 -10.25 1.99 11.80
C ARG A 80 -10.27 2.80 13.09
N SER A 81 -9.12 3.21 13.60
CA SER A 81 -9.00 4.00 14.83
C SER A 81 -9.46 5.46 14.67
N GLY A 82 -9.96 5.85 13.49
CA GLY A 82 -10.52 7.18 13.26
C GLY A 82 -9.46 8.28 13.12
N ALA A 83 -8.22 7.94 12.84
CA ALA A 83 -7.24 8.92 12.39
C ALA A 83 -7.83 9.69 11.22
N ARG A 84 -8.09 10.97 11.44
CA ARG A 84 -8.82 11.86 10.54
C ARG A 84 -8.03 11.99 9.26
N VAL A 85 -8.43 11.27 8.24
CA VAL A 85 -7.85 11.45 6.91
C VAL A 85 -8.35 12.80 6.43
N ILE A 86 -7.48 13.78 6.51
CA ILE A 86 -7.67 15.04 5.82
C ILE A 86 -7.62 14.68 4.34
N ASN A 87 -8.76 14.79 3.68
CA ASN A 87 -8.89 14.60 2.24
C ASN A 87 -8.26 15.82 1.56
N LEU A 88 -6.92 15.93 1.66
CA LEU A 88 -6.20 16.87 0.83
C LEU A 88 -6.02 16.21 -0.54
N ALA A 89 -6.56 16.83 -1.56
CA ALA A 89 -6.20 16.62 -2.95
C ALA A 89 -4.76 17.13 -3.22
N VAL A 90 -3.84 16.78 -2.34
CA VAL A 90 -2.42 17.06 -2.51
C VAL A 90 -1.82 15.79 -3.08
N LEU A 91 -1.51 15.84 -4.35
CA LEU A 91 -0.57 14.92 -4.97
C LEU A 91 0.73 15.00 -4.16
N PRO A 92 1.35 13.88 -3.75
CA PRO A 92 2.65 13.94 -3.14
C PRO A 92 3.62 14.54 -4.15
N ASP A 93 4.30 15.60 -3.75
CA ASP A 93 5.56 15.95 -4.37
C ASP A 93 6.47 14.73 -4.26
N SER A 94 6.74 14.10 -5.41
CA SER A 94 7.67 13.00 -5.59
C SER A 94 7.75 11.96 -4.46
N ILE A 95 7.18 10.77 -4.71
CA ILE A 95 7.87 9.56 -4.23
C ILE A 95 9.21 9.59 -4.97
N ASP A 96 10.25 10.07 -4.30
CA ASP A 96 11.58 10.22 -4.83
C ASP A 96 12.10 8.86 -5.30
N GLY A 97 12.15 8.69 -6.57
CA GLY A 97 12.53 7.42 -7.21
C GLY A 97 12.54 7.55 -8.73
N GLY A 98 13.42 8.39 -9.25
CA GLY A 98 13.85 8.35 -10.64
C GLY A 98 12.75 8.70 -11.67
N ASP A 99 12.92 9.83 -12.34
CA ASP A 99 12.35 10.15 -13.65
C ASP A 99 10.80 10.22 -13.75
N LEU A 100 10.17 11.06 -12.93
CA LEU A 100 8.73 11.35 -13.01
C LEU A 100 8.43 12.82 -13.33
N ALA A 101 9.32 13.49 -14.06
CA ALA A 101 9.11 14.88 -14.54
C ALA A 101 8.00 15.00 -15.59
N THR A 102 7.36 13.91 -15.99
CA THR A 102 6.15 13.87 -16.82
C THR A 102 5.11 12.98 -16.18
N GLU A 103 4.51 13.43 -15.07
CA GLU A 103 3.28 12.78 -14.58
C GLU A 103 2.21 12.97 -15.66
N SER A 104 1.95 11.92 -16.42
CA SER A 104 0.86 11.95 -17.38
C SER A 104 -0.45 12.15 -16.61
N SER A 105 -1.32 13.00 -17.15
CA SER A 105 -2.68 13.24 -16.62
C SER A 105 -3.38 11.92 -16.24
N ASP A 106 -3.13 10.87 -16.99
CA ASP A 106 -3.68 9.53 -16.80
C ASP A 106 -3.31 8.90 -15.45
N ARG A 107 -2.06 9.12 -14.98
CA ARG A 107 -1.62 8.60 -13.67
C ARG A 107 -2.40 9.23 -12.52
N VAL A 108 -2.61 10.54 -12.60
CA VAL A 108 -3.39 11.28 -11.58
C VAL A 108 -4.81 10.75 -11.52
N VAL A 109 -5.44 10.56 -12.67
CA VAL A 109 -6.81 10.04 -12.79
C VAL A 109 -6.91 8.62 -12.22
N ILE A 110 -5.96 7.74 -12.53
CA ILE A 110 -5.92 6.37 -11.99
C ILE A 110 -5.77 6.39 -10.47
N LEU A 111 -4.87 7.22 -9.93
CA LEU A 111 -4.66 7.33 -8.48
C LEU A 111 -5.90 7.85 -7.76
N GLN A 112 -6.63 8.80 -8.36
CA GLN A 112 -7.90 9.30 -7.82
C GLN A 112 -8.96 8.20 -7.83
N ALA A 113 -9.13 7.49 -8.94
CA ALA A 113 -10.07 6.39 -9.07
C ALA A 113 -9.80 5.26 -8.04
N VAL A 114 -8.52 4.87 -7.87
CA VAL A 114 -8.12 3.90 -6.83
C VAL A 114 -8.42 4.46 -5.45
N GLY A 115 -8.16 5.75 -5.22
CA GLY A 115 -8.46 6.45 -3.97
C GLY A 115 -9.96 6.47 -3.61
N ALA A 116 -10.85 6.42 -4.58
CA ALA A 116 -12.30 6.37 -4.37
C ALA A 116 -12.82 4.98 -3.98
N LEU A 117 -12.03 3.92 -4.15
CA LEU A 117 -12.43 2.57 -3.74
C LEU A 117 -12.58 2.46 -2.21
N PRO A 118 -13.54 1.64 -1.71
CA PRO A 118 -13.58 1.27 -0.31
C PRO A 118 -12.23 0.70 0.15
N ILE A 119 -11.78 1.07 1.35
CA ILE A 119 -10.40 0.82 1.79
C ILE A 119 -9.95 -0.64 1.69
N GLN A 120 -10.82 -1.60 2.00
CA GLN A 120 -10.50 -3.02 1.90
C GLN A 120 -10.30 -3.47 0.44
N MET A 121 -11.09 -2.91 -0.47
CA MET A 121 -10.99 -3.16 -1.90
C MET A 121 -9.74 -2.50 -2.48
N ARG A 122 -9.46 -1.27 -2.04
CA ARG A 122 -8.24 -0.53 -2.38
C ARG A 122 -6.99 -1.30 -1.96
N ALA A 123 -6.95 -1.81 -0.71
CA ALA A 123 -5.84 -2.62 -0.22
C ALA A 123 -5.61 -3.87 -1.08
N ALA A 124 -6.68 -4.58 -1.48
CA ALA A 124 -6.55 -5.73 -2.37
C ALA A 124 -5.96 -5.35 -3.74
N VAL A 125 -6.45 -4.24 -4.33
CA VAL A 125 -5.94 -3.73 -5.62
C VAL A 125 -4.47 -3.31 -5.51
N VAL A 126 -4.10 -2.58 -4.47
CA VAL A 126 -2.71 -2.14 -4.24
C VAL A 126 -1.78 -3.34 -4.07
N LEU A 127 -2.15 -4.31 -3.25
CA LEU A 127 -1.32 -5.50 -3.05
C LEU A 127 -1.18 -6.33 -4.32
N ARG A 128 -2.26 -6.46 -5.12
CA ARG A 128 -2.24 -7.27 -6.34
C ARG A 128 -1.51 -6.61 -7.49
N TYR A 129 -1.75 -5.31 -7.74
CA TYR A 129 -1.31 -4.66 -8.97
C TYR A 129 -0.12 -3.71 -8.78
N TYR A 130 0.04 -3.09 -7.61
CA TYR A 130 1.21 -2.27 -7.31
C TYR A 130 2.34 -3.09 -6.71
N ALA A 131 2.04 -3.95 -5.73
CA ALA A 131 3.03 -4.79 -5.07
C ALA A 131 3.20 -6.17 -5.75
N ASP A 132 2.48 -6.45 -6.81
CA ASP A 132 2.53 -7.68 -7.62
C ASP A 132 2.48 -8.98 -6.79
N LEU A 133 1.64 -9.00 -5.75
CA LEU A 133 1.46 -10.21 -4.96
C LEU A 133 0.46 -11.16 -5.63
N PRO A 134 0.69 -12.48 -5.57
CA PRO A 134 -0.29 -13.46 -6.02
C PRO A 134 -1.54 -13.42 -5.13
N VAL A 135 -2.68 -13.86 -5.66
CA VAL A 135 -3.99 -13.80 -4.97
C VAL A 135 -3.94 -14.47 -3.60
N GLU A 136 -3.22 -15.56 -3.48
CA GLU A 136 -3.03 -16.31 -2.24
C GLU A 136 -2.31 -15.48 -1.18
N ALA A 137 -1.28 -14.73 -1.56
CA ALA A 137 -0.56 -13.83 -0.65
C ALA A 137 -1.41 -12.63 -0.25
N VAL A 138 -2.19 -12.06 -1.19
CA VAL A 138 -3.18 -10.99 -0.89
C VAL A 138 -4.23 -11.50 0.09
N ALA A 139 -4.75 -12.71 -0.11
CA ALA A 139 -5.72 -13.35 0.77
C ALA A 139 -5.16 -13.53 2.19
N ALA A 140 -3.94 -14.05 2.31
CA ALA A 140 -3.24 -14.19 3.57
C ALA A 140 -2.99 -12.84 4.26
N ALA A 141 -2.63 -11.80 3.49
CA ALA A 141 -2.39 -10.45 4.03
C ALA A 141 -3.67 -9.82 4.59
N LEU A 142 -4.81 -10.01 3.92
CA LEU A 142 -6.09 -9.40 4.30
C LEU A 142 -6.96 -10.31 5.18
N GLY A 143 -6.50 -11.51 5.52
CA GLY A 143 -7.25 -12.47 6.34
C GLY A 143 -8.55 -12.95 5.67
N LYS A 144 -8.52 -13.17 4.34
CA LYS A 144 -9.66 -13.57 3.52
C LYS A 144 -9.36 -14.84 2.72
N SER A 145 -10.40 -15.47 2.17
CA SER A 145 -10.19 -16.58 1.23
C SER A 145 -9.73 -16.07 -0.14
N PRO A 146 -8.94 -16.87 -0.90
CA PRO A 146 -8.58 -16.52 -2.27
C PRO A 146 -9.79 -16.21 -3.17
N ASN A 147 -10.88 -16.95 -3.02
CA ASN A 147 -12.11 -16.72 -3.78
C ASN A 147 -12.75 -15.37 -3.43
N THR A 148 -12.73 -14.97 -2.15
CA THR A 148 -13.18 -13.65 -1.70
C THR A 148 -12.33 -12.54 -2.34
N ILE A 149 -11.01 -12.72 -2.39
CA ILE A 149 -10.11 -11.74 -3.02
C ILE A 149 -10.35 -11.65 -4.53
N LYS A 150 -10.51 -12.78 -5.24
CA LYS A 150 -10.85 -12.79 -6.67
C LYS A 150 -12.13 -11.99 -6.96
N ALA A 151 -13.20 -12.25 -6.22
CA ALA A 151 -14.47 -11.53 -6.37
C ALA A 151 -14.31 -10.03 -6.04
N GLN A 152 -13.55 -9.70 -4.99
CA GLN A 152 -13.28 -8.32 -4.58
C GLN A 152 -12.47 -7.56 -5.64
N LEU A 153 -11.45 -8.18 -6.22
CA LEU A 153 -10.65 -7.60 -7.30
C LEU A 153 -11.50 -7.39 -8.57
N GLN A 154 -12.33 -8.35 -8.94
CA GLN A 154 -13.25 -8.20 -10.08
C GLN A 154 -14.18 -7.00 -9.89
N THR A 155 -14.83 -6.89 -8.73
CA THR A 155 -15.70 -5.76 -8.40
C THR A 155 -14.92 -4.42 -8.42
N ALA A 156 -13.68 -4.42 -7.94
CA ALA A 156 -12.81 -3.24 -7.96
C ALA A 156 -12.51 -2.79 -9.39
N LEU A 157 -12.10 -3.72 -10.25
CA LEU A 157 -11.80 -3.44 -11.65
C LEU A 157 -13.03 -2.90 -12.40
N ASP A 158 -14.21 -3.45 -12.15
CA ASP A 158 -15.45 -2.97 -12.76
C ASP A 158 -15.83 -1.56 -12.30
N ARG A 159 -15.54 -1.21 -11.04
CA ARG A 159 -15.69 0.17 -10.54
C ARG A 159 -14.69 1.10 -11.20
N LEU A 160 -13.41 0.71 -11.26
CA LEU A 160 -12.36 1.52 -11.88
C LEU A 160 -12.64 1.77 -13.36
N ARG A 161 -13.07 0.75 -14.12
CA ARG A 161 -13.45 0.92 -15.54
C ARG A 161 -14.56 1.96 -15.69
N ARG A 162 -15.61 1.90 -14.88
CA ARG A 162 -16.71 2.88 -14.91
C ARG A 162 -16.22 4.28 -14.61
N THR A 163 -15.44 4.46 -13.55
CA THR A 163 -14.89 5.77 -13.17
C THR A 163 -13.97 6.34 -14.26
N LEU A 164 -13.13 5.52 -14.87
CA LEU A 164 -12.19 5.95 -15.90
C LEU A 164 -12.85 6.18 -17.26
N SER A 165 -14.01 5.56 -17.53
CA SER A 165 -14.78 5.77 -18.76
C SER A 165 -15.70 6.98 -18.71
N ASP A 166 -15.97 7.53 -17.54
CA ASP A 166 -16.79 8.72 -17.33
C ASP A 166 -15.93 9.87 -16.76
N PRO A 167 -15.50 10.81 -17.61
CA PRO A 167 -14.65 11.93 -17.18
C PRO A 167 -15.32 12.83 -16.13
N ALA A 168 -16.65 12.88 -16.06
CA ALA A 168 -17.40 13.66 -15.08
C ALA A 168 -17.29 13.07 -13.66
N LEU A 169 -17.13 11.75 -13.54
CA LEU A 169 -16.91 11.06 -12.28
C LEU A 169 -15.44 11.11 -11.81
N ALA A 170 -14.51 11.33 -12.73
CA ALA A 170 -13.09 11.50 -12.42
C ALA A 170 -12.79 12.89 -11.81
N ALA A 171 -13.56 13.90 -12.21
CA ALA A 171 -13.47 15.27 -11.69
C ALA A 171 -14.42 15.43 -10.49
N GLY A 172 -14.12 14.79 -9.34
CA GLY A 172 -14.97 14.75 -8.15
C GLY A 172 -15.91 15.95 -8.01
N GLU A 173 -17.21 15.71 -7.94
CA GLU A 173 -18.22 16.73 -7.70
C GLU A 173 -17.90 17.53 -6.43
N THR A 174 -17.21 18.65 -6.59
CA THR A 174 -17.30 19.77 -5.67
C THR A 174 -18.53 20.59 -6.08
N SER A 175 -19.72 20.03 -5.93
CA SER A 175 -20.93 20.80 -5.94
C SER A 175 -21.30 21.14 -4.49
N HIS A 176 -20.89 22.31 -4.06
CA HIS A 176 -21.53 23.00 -2.95
C HIS A 176 -22.86 23.55 -3.46
N ALA A 177 -23.92 23.05 -2.93
CA ALA A 177 -25.17 23.80 -2.77
C ALA A 177 -25.51 23.86 -1.29
#